data_d75b6d4d2f8769eace69d89ddee4929a
#
_entry.id   d75b6d4d2f8769eace69d89ddee4929a
#
_cell.length_a   1.000
_cell.length_b   1.000
_cell.length_c   1.000
_cell.angle_alpha   90.00
_cell.angle_beta   90.00
_cell.angle_gamma   90.00
#
_symmetry.space_group_name_H-M   'P 1'
#
loop_
_entity.id
_entity.type
_entity.pdbx_description
1 polymer ?
#
loop_
_entity_poly.entity_id
_entity_poly.type
_entity_poly.pdbx_seq_one_letter_code
_entity_poly.pdbx_strand_id
1 'polypeptide(L)'
;TGGVGRRTHNRFKIVDLKPDTRKPNERRCGVVRPLDPKQTVYLSVFNEESQENGFGRVNLARPSKTLEYFTDTVTYKYVAGAAGTDRIFYQKGNFRECYDLYFTDNFFKTSTKVSAINPQMAGYRWGSAELFRWKAYDGTPLKGIVFMPDGVKEGEKLPVMIYFYEKNANNLYTFWSPAPSRSIVNIPFYTSRGYIVFVPDIVYKVGHPGESAYNCICAGAEALCEAYPSADRSRMAIQGQSWGGYQTAWLITRTNMFAAVGSGAPVGNMTSAYGGIRWGSGITRAGQYEHGQSRIGKSMWEPGALELYIENSPVFHVDKVQTPVLIMHNDADGAVPWYQGIEFFSDLRRLDKPAWLLQYNKEAHNLVERRNCKDLSVRLQQFFDHYLKGAPMPVWMKTGVPYESKGEYSGFDNAE
;
A
#
# COMPACT_ATOMS: atom_id res chain seq x y z
N THR A 1 -22.96 -32.57 -18.39
CA THR A 1 -21.81 -33.49 -18.48
C THR A 1 -20.60 -32.75 -17.95
N GLY A 2 -20.28 -33.02 -16.67
CA GLY A 2 -19.23 -32.36 -15.92
C GLY A 2 -17.85 -32.83 -16.35
N GLY A 3 -17.10 -31.95 -17.00
CA GLY A 3 -15.66 -32.04 -17.06
C GLY A 3 -15.09 -31.48 -15.77
N VAL A 4 -14.39 -32.28 -14.99
CA VAL A 4 -13.55 -31.83 -13.89
C VAL A 4 -12.39 -31.03 -14.49
N GLY A 5 -12.62 -29.74 -14.81
CA GLY A 5 -11.57 -28.80 -15.19
C GLY A 5 -10.67 -28.59 -13.98
N ARG A 6 -9.38 -28.86 -14.10
CA ARG A 6 -8.36 -28.35 -13.18
C ARG A 6 -8.63 -26.86 -12.99
N ARG A 7 -8.95 -26.42 -11.75
CA ARG A 7 -9.06 -25.00 -11.42
C ARG A 7 -7.71 -24.37 -11.73
N THR A 8 -7.62 -23.65 -12.85
CA THR A 8 -6.43 -22.85 -13.13
C THR A 8 -6.52 -21.65 -12.20
N HIS A 9 -5.44 -21.33 -11.47
CA HIS A 9 -5.36 -20.12 -10.63
C HIS A 9 -5.27 -18.83 -11.47
N ASN A 10 -5.47 -18.92 -12.77
CA ASN A 10 -5.39 -17.80 -13.69
C ASN A 10 -6.73 -17.10 -13.83
N ARG A 11 -6.71 -15.78 -13.66
CA ARG A 11 -7.81 -14.86 -13.95
C ARG A 11 -7.57 -14.18 -15.29
N PHE A 12 -8.56 -14.19 -16.15
CA PHE A 12 -8.51 -13.59 -17.47
C PHE A 12 -9.43 -12.37 -17.54
N LYS A 13 -8.94 -11.28 -18.11
CA LYS A 13 -9.74 -10.07 -18.38
C LYS A 13 -9.51 -9.62 -19.81
N ILE A 14 -10.57 -9.33 -20.55
CA ILE A 14 -10.48 -8.78 -21.91
C ILE A 14 -9.78 -7.41 -21.85
N VAL A 15 -8.80 -7.22 -22.72
CA VAL A 15 -8.07 -5.96 -22.88
C VAL A 15 -8.15 -5.50 -24.33
N ASP A 16 -8.34 -4.20 -24.53
CA ASP A 16 -8.29 -3.59 -25.86
C ASP A 16 -6.87 -3.12 -26.13
N LEU A 17 -6.19 -3.82 -27.02
CA LEU A 17 -4.83 -3.46 -27.47
C LEU A 17 -4.85 -2.59 -28.73
N LYS A 18 -6.03 -2.19 -29.24
CA LYS A 18 -6.13 -1.30 -30.39
C LYS A 18 -5.65 0.12 -30.01
N PRO A 19 -5.00 0.84 -30.93
CA PRO A 19 -4.60 2.21 -30.70
C PRO A 19 -5.80 3.07 -30.28
N ASP A 20 -5.61 3.90 -29.27
CA ASP A 20 -6.60 4.90 -28.90
C ASP A 20 -6.57 6.03 -29.94
N THR A 21 -7.49 5.99 -30.88
CA THR A 21 -7.61 6.98 -31.97
C THR A 21 -8.42 8.21 -31.57
N ARG A 22 -8.85 8.34 -30.32
CA ARG A 22 -9.65 9.47 -29.82
C ARG A 22 -8.81 10.73 -29.69
N LYS A 23 -9.45 11.86 -29.92
CA LYS A 23 -8.86 13.19 -29.64
C LYS A 23 -8.67 13.37 -28.11
N PRO A 24 -7.68 14.14 -27.66
CA PRO A 24 -7.37 14.32 -26.23
C PRO A 24 -8.55 14.77 -25.36
N ASN A 25 -9.55 15.41 -25.94
CA ASN A 25 -10.74 15.95 -25.23
C ASN A 25 -11.99 15.07 -25.33
N GLU A 26 -11.92 13.91 -25.96
CA GLU A 26 -13.05 12.99 -26.04
C GLU A 26 -13.13 12.14 -24.77
N ARG A 27 -14.20 12.35 -23.96
CA ARG A 27 -14.45 11.55 -22.75
C ARG A 27 -14.62 10.08 -23.12
N ARG A 28 -14.16 9.19 -22.25
CA ARG A 28 -14.51 7.77 -22.26
C ARG A 28 -16.01 7.61 -21.95
N CYS A 29 -16.87 7.84 -22.92
CA CYS A 29 -18.20 7.22 -22.87
C CYS A 29 -17.99 5.72 -23.01
N GLY A 30 -18.53 4.95 -22.08
CA GLY A 30 -18.47 3.48 -22.11
C GLY A 30 -19.25 2.91 -23.28
N VAL A 31 -18.78 3.13 -24.50
CA VAL A 31 -19.31 2.45 -25.68
C VAL A 31 -18.89 1.00 -25.56
N VAL A 32 -19.82 0.16 -25.12
CA VAL A 32 -19.67 -1.29 -25.22
C VAL A 32 -19.62 -1.62 -26.71
N ARG A 33 -18.40 -1.85 -27.23
CA ARG A 33 -18.26 -2.37 -28.60
C ARG A 33 -18.64 -3.84 -28.58
N PRO A 34 -19.57 -4.29 -29.43
CA PRO A 34 -19.86 -5.71 -29.57
C PRO A 34 -18.58 -6.44 -29.96
N LEU A 35 -18.28 -7.55 -29.30
CA LEU A 35 -17.18 -8.42 -29.66
C LEU A 35 -17.60 -9.21 -30.91
N ASP A 36 -16.78 -9.14 -31.96
CA ASP A 36 -16.94 -10.03 -33.10
C ASP A 36 -16.38 -11.42 -32.73
N PRO A 37 -17.23 -12.46 -32.68
CA PRO A 37 -16.80 -13.82 -32.35
C PRO A 37 -15.71 -14.37 -33.25
N LYS A 38 -15.57 -13.86 -34.47
CA LYS A 38 -14.57 -14.30 -35.45
C LYS A 38 -13.22 -13.63 -35.28
N GLN A 39 -13.16 -12.52 -34.52
CA GLN A 39 -11.90 -11.80 -34.27
C GLN A 39 -11.11 -12.43 -33.10
N THR A 40 -9.80 -12.26 -33.14
CA THR A 40 -8.94 -12.54 -31.99
C THR A 40 -9.15 -11.50 -30.90
N VAL A 41 -9.48 -11.95 -29.71
CA VAL A 41 -9.62 -11.14 -28.51
C VAL A 41 -8.36 -11.31 -27.67
N TYR A 42 -7.83 -10.18 -27.18
CA TYR A 42 -6.70 -10.16 -26.29
C TYR A 42 -7.14 -10.16 -24.83
N LEU A 43 -6.37 -10.81 -23.98
CA LEU A 43 -6.64 -11.00 -22.55
C LEU A 43 -5.44 -10.55 -21.75
N SER A 44 -5.64 -9.87 -20.63
CA SER A 44 -4.65 -9.87 -19.55
C SER A 44 -4.84 -11.11 -18.70
N VAL A 45 -3.74 -11.70 -18.28
CA VAL A 45 -3.71 -12.89 -17.44
C VAL A 45 -3.04 -12.55 -16.12
N PHE A 46 -3.65 -12.97 -15.03
CA PHE A 46 -3.07 -12.83 -13.69
C PHE A 46 -3.20 -14.18 -12.97
N ASN A 47 -2.09 -14.68 -12.47
CA ASN A 47 -2.06 -15.91 -11.69
C ASN A 47 -2.24 -15.58 -10.20
N GLU A 48 -3.36 -15.99 -9.60
CA GLU A 48 -3.70 -15.70 -8.20
C GLU A 48 -2.76 -16.41 -7.21
N GLU A 49 -2.07 -17.48 -7.61
CA GLU A 49 -1.16 -18.23 -6.74
C GLU A 49 0.26 -17.66 -6.77
N SER A 50 0.85 -17.50 -7.97
CA SER A 50 2.22 -17.00 -8.15
C SER A 50 2.31 -15.47 -8.22
N GLN A 51 1.18 -14.77 -8.37
CA GLN A 51 1.07 -13.32 -8.61
C GLN A 51 1.67 -12.86 -9.95
N GLU A 52 1.98 -13.78 -10.85
CA GLU A 52 2.52 -13.48 -12.17
C GLU A 52 1.48 -12.80 -13.04
N ASN A 53 1.96 -11.95 -13.93
CA ASN A 53 1.17 -11.20 -14.91
C ASN A 53 1.52 -11.65 -16.32
N GLY A 54 0.58 -11.56 -17.24
CA GLY A 54 0.83 -11.92 -18.63
C GLY A 54 -0.31 -11.53 -19.55
N PHE A 55 -0.26 -12.14 -20.73
CA PHE A 55 -1.25 -11.92 -21.76
C PHE A 55 -1.72 -13.23 -22.37
N GLY A 56 -2.92 -13.19 -22.90
CA GLY A 56 -3.50 -14.26 -23.69
C GLY A 56 -4.19 -13.71 -24.94
N ARG A 57 -4.46 -14.58 -25.87
CA ARG A 57 -5.32 -14.33 -27.03
C ARG A 57 -6.20 -15.54 -27.30
N VAL A 58 -7.38 -15.28 -27.80
CA VAL A 58 -8.37 -16.33 -28.08
C VAL A 58 -9.29 -15.90 -29.22
N ASN A 59 -9.67 -16.86 -30.08
CA ASN A 59 -10.78 -16.67 -31.01
C ASN A 59 -12.06 -17.20 -30.38
N LEU A 60 -13.04 -16.33 -30.17
CA LEU A 60 -14.27 -16.68 -29.44
C LEU A 60 -15.16 -17.70 -30.15
N ALA A 61 -15.02 -17.88 -31.47
CA ALA A 61 -15.74 -18.94 -32.19
C ALA A 61 -15.19 -20.36 -31.87
N ARG A 62 -13.93 -20.45 -31.36
CA ARG A 62 -13.28 -21.72 -31.06
C ARG A 62 -12.39 -21.58 -29.80
N PRO A 63 -12.95 -21.17 -28.64
CA PRO A 63 -12.13 -20.76 -27.50
C PRO A 63 -11.26 -21.89 -26.93
N SER A 64 -11.77 -23.11 -26.83
CA SER A 64 -11.02 -24.25 -26.29
C SER A 64 -9.84 -24.70 -27.15
N LYS A 65 -9.83 -24.35 -28.46
CA LYS A 65 -8.78 -24.72 -29.40
C LYS A 65 -7.78 -23.60 -29.66
N THR A 66 -8.14 -22.37 -29.34
CA THR A 66 -7.40 -21.15 -29.75
C THR A 66 -6.87 -20.32 -28.60
N LEU A 67 -7.18 -20.70 -27.34
CA LEU A 67 -6.64 -20.00 -26.17
C LEU A 67 -5.13 -20.26 -26.07
N GLU A 68 -4.37 -19.20 -26.26
CA GLU A 68 -2.93 -19.14 -26.03
C GLU A 68 -2.67 -18.08 -24.96
N TYR A 69 -1.86 -18.37 -23.95
CA TYR A 69 -1.50 -17.41 -22.92
C TYR A 69 -0.16 -17.75 -22.27
N PHE A 70 0.42 -16.76 -21.59
CA PHE A 70 1.61 -16.91 -20.76
C PHE A 70 1.49 -16.03 -19.50
N THR A 71 2.31 -16.31 -18.50
CA THR A 71 2.56 -15.46 -17.33
C THR A 71 4.06 -15.25 -17.14
N ASP A 72 4.44 -14.15 -16.50
CA ASP A 72 5.83 -13.73 -16.31
C ASP A 72 5.98 -13.03 -14.95
N THR A 73 7.18 -13.00 -14.40
CA THR A 73 7.56 -12.40 -13.12
C THR A 73 7.85 -10.89 -13.24
N VAL A 74 7.07 -10.19 -14.05
CA VAL A 74 7.15 -8.75 -14.30
C VAL A 74 5.75 -8.12 -14.24
N THR A 75 5.72 -6.81 -14.08
CA THR A 75 4.51 -6.01 -14.31
C THR A 75 4.59 -5.32 -15.66
N TYR A 76 3.51 -5.44 -16.41
CA TYR A 76 3.33 -4.78 -17.72
C TYR A 76 2.53 -3.49 -17.56
N LYS A 77 2.95 -2.43 -18.26
CA LYS A 77 2.26 -1.12 -18.33
C LYS A 77 2.16 -0.63 -19.76
N TYR A 78 1.21 0.26 -20.00
CA TYR A 78 1.04 0.97 -21.28
C TYR A 78 1.08 0.05 -22.51
N VAL A 79 0.38 -1.08 -22.43
CA VAL A 79 0.33 -2.05 -23.52
C VAL A 79 -0.58 -1.54 -24.61
N ALA A 80 -0.08 -1.42 -25.84
CA ALA A 80 -0.83 -0.93 -26.98
C ALA A 80 -0.40 -1.60 -28.29
N GLY A 81 -1.36 -1.97 -29.12
CA GLY A 81 -1.10 -2.44 -30.48
C GLY A 81 -0.87 -1.28 -31.45
N ALA A 82 0.03 -1.43 -32.39
CA ALA A 82 0.24 -0.48 -33.47
C ALA A 82 -0.80 -0.67 -34.58
N ALA A 83 -1.27 0.43 -35.17
CA ALA A 83 -2.25 0.37 -36.24
C ALA A 83 -1.70 -0.35 -37.48
N GLY A 84 -2.51 -1.24 -38.09
CA GLY A 84 -2.18 -1.93 -39.34
C GLY A 84 -1.06 -2.98 -39.26
N THR A 85 -0.63 -3.35 -38.04
CA THR A 85 0.41 -4.36 -37.83
C THR A 85 0.09 -5.24 -36.63
N ASP A 86 0.80 -6.38 -36.47
CA ASP A 86 0.72 -7.24 -35.27
C ASP A 86 1.68 -6.80 -34.16
N ARG A 87 2.29 -5.59 -34.28
CA ARG A 87 3.22 -5.09 -33.28
C ARG A 87 2.48 -4.59 -32.05
N ILE A 88 2.98 -5.01 -30.89
CA ILE A 88 2.50 -4.57 -29.57
C ILE A 88 3.66 -3.89 -28.85
N PHE A 89 3.44 -2.65 -28.42
CA PHE A 89 4.36 -1.89 -27.59
C PHE A 89 3.91 -1.96 -26.13
N TYR A 90 4.86 -2.05 -25.22
CA TYR A 90 4.59 -2.15 -23.80
C TYR A 90 5.79 -1.74 -22.96
N GLN A 91 5.53 -1.41 -21.71
CA GLN A 91 6.58 -1.31 -20.69
C GLN A 91 6.52 -2.54 -19.81
N LYS A 92 7.69 -3.05 -19.40
CA LYS A 92 7.79 -4.07 -18.36
C LYS A 92 8.93 -3.77 -17.40
N GLY A 93 8.76 -4.22 -16.16
CA GLY A 93 9.73 -4.10 -15.09
C GLY A 93 9.33 -4.95 -13.90
N ASN A 94 10.21 -5.05 -12.92
CA ASN A 94 9.97 -5.73 -11.65
C ASN A 94 10.60 -4.93 -10.49
N PHE A 95 10.67 -5.48 -9.30
CA PHE A 95 11.23 -4.76 -8.15
C PHE A 95 12.65 -4.26 -8.39
N ARG A 96 13.49 -4.99 -9.13
CA ARG A 96 14.90 -4.66 -9.43
C ARG A 96 15.11 -3.94 -10.75
N GLU A 97 14.14 -3.99 -11.65
CA GLU A 97 14.25 -3.46 -13.01
C GLU A 97 13.19 -2.38 -13.26
N CYS A 98 13.66 -1.17 -13.59
CA CYS A 98 12.78 -0.08 -13.97
C CYS A 98 11.98 -0.44 -15.22
N TYR A 99 10.80 0.16 -15.35
CA TYR A 99 9.97 0.00 -16.54
C TYR A 99 10.66 0.54 -17.79
N ASP A 100 11.15 -0.36 -18.62
CA ASP A 100 11.67 -0.04 -19.94
C ASP A 100 10.62 -0.30 -21.04
N LEU A 101 10.79 0.35 -22.19
CA LEU A 101 9.93 0.19 -23.36
C LEU A 101 10.40 -0.98 -24.21
N TYR A 102 9.47 -1.81 -24.61
CA TYR A 102 9.66 -2.98 -25.47
C TYR A 102 8.63 -3.02 -26.59
N PHE A 103 8.93 -3.77 -27.65
CA PHE A 103 7.92 -4.21 -28.60
C PHE A 103 8.04 -5.71 -28.92
N THR A 104 6.96 -6.29 -29.37
CA THR A 104 6.89 -7.63 -29.96
C THR A 104 6.07 -7.59 -31.25
N ASP A 105 6.38 -8.47 -32.21
CA ASP A 105 5.64 -8.68 -33.45
C ASP A 105 5.10 -10.11 -33.59
N ASN A 106 5.30 -10.95 -32.56
CA ASN A 106 4.95 -12.35 -32.55
C ASN A 106 4.24 -12.80 -31.25
N PHE A 107 3.42 -11.92 -30.71
CA PHE A 107 2.65 -12.14 -29.50
C PHE A 107 3.52 -12.60 -28.31
N PHE A 108 4.50 -11.77 -27.94
CA PHE A 108 5.40 -11.93 -26.79
C PHE A 108 6.32 -13.17 -26.81
N LYS A 109 6.41 -13.94 -27.93
CA LYS A 109 7.39 -15.02 -28.06
C LYS A 109 8.82 -14.48 -28.00
N THR A 110 9.03 -13.34 -28.64
CA THR A 110 10.26 -12.55 -28.50
C THR A 110 9.93 -11.10 -28.23
N SER A 111 10.83 -10.39 -27.56
CA SER A 111 10.65 -8.99 -27.18
C SER A 111 11.94 -8.24 -27.46
N THR A 112 11.82 -7.11 -28.15
CA THR A 112 12.94 -6.19 -28.41
C THR A 112 12.84 -5.01 -27.47
N LYS A 113 13.88 -4.79 -26.66
CA LYS A 113 14.03 -3.60 -25.80
C LYS A 113 14.40 -2.40 -26.66
N VAL A 114 13.67 -1.28 -26.50
CA VAL A 114 13.87 -0.05 -27.30
C VAL A 114 14.22 1.18 -26.46
N SER A 115 14.29 1.04 -25.14
CA SER A 115 14.76 2.10 -24.25
C SER A 115 15.71 1.56 -23.18
N ALA A 116 16.49 2.46 -22.54
CA ALA A 116 17.34 2.17 -21.40
C ALA A 116 17.12 3.27 -20.35
N ILE A 117 16.08 3.09 -19.54
CA ILE A 117 15.67 4.07 -18.53
C ILE A 117 16.40 3.79 -17.22
N ASN A 118 16.89 4.85 -16.56
CA ASN A 118 17.57 4.79 -15.26
C ASN A 118 18.76 3.80 -15.21
N PRO A 119 19.73 3.83 -16.13
CA PRO A 119 20.86 2.90 -16.14
C PRO A 119 21.72 2.99 -14.86
N GLN A 120 21.69 4.13 -14.16
CA GLN A 120 22.40 4.35 -12.89
C GLN A 120 21.90 3.43 -11.76
N MET A 121 20.75 2.81 -11.89
CA MET A 121 20.21 1.87 -10.87
C MET A 121 21.12 0.68 -10.64
N ALA A 122 21.92 0.27 -11.62
CA ALA A 122 22.86 -0.84 -11.48
C ALA A 122 23.93 -0.60 -10.38
N GLY A 123 24.15 0.66 -9.99
CA GLY A 123 25.09 1.04 -8.92
C GLY A 123 24.49 1.04 -7.50
N TYR A 124 23.20 0.74 -7.33
CA TYR A 124 22.54 0.78 -6.02
C TYR A 124 22.20 -0.61 -5.49
N ARG A 125 22.25 -0.75 -4.16
CA ARG A 125 21.69 -1.92 -3.46
C ARG A 125 20.17 -1.80 -3.48
N TRP A 126 19.52 -2.74 -4.14
CA TRP A 126 18.05 -2.67 -4.32
C TRP A 126 17.30 -3.63 -3.41
N GLY A 127 17.85 -4.80 -3.16
CA GLY A 127 17.19 -5.90 -2.44
C GLY A 127 16.38 -6.80 -3.37
N SER A 128 15.60 -7.69 -2.77
CA SER A 128 14.72 -8.63 -3.47
C SER A 128 13.28 -8.52 -2.96
N ALA A 129 12.33 -9.01 -3.75
CA ALA A 129 10.93 -9.13 -3.37
C ALA A 129 10.49 -10.59 -3.51
N GLU A 130 9.81 -11.13 -2.51
CA GLU A 130 9.33 -12.51 -2.53
C GLU A 130 7.92 -12.62 -1.93
N LEU A 131 7.17 -13.62 -2.39
CA LEU A 131 5.84 -13.91 -1.90
C LEU A 131 5.94 -14.72 -0.61
N PHE A 132 5.41 -14.16 0.46
CA PHE A 132 5.36 -14.82 1.77
C PHE A 132 3.92 -15.26 2.09
N ARG A 133 3.77 -16.44 2.71
CA ARG A 133 2.48 -17.02 3.09
C ARG A 133 2.46 -17.38 4.55
N TRP A 134 1.33 -17.10 5.20
CA TRP A 134 1.09 -17.46 6.60
C TRP A 134 -0.40 -17.75 6.82
N LYS A 135 -0.77 -18.05 8.04
CA LYS A 135 -2.16 -18.11 8.48
C LYS A 135 -2.42 -17.02 9.51
N ALA A 136 -3.55 -16.33 9.37
CA ALA A 136 -4.06 -15.45 10.42
C ALA A 136 -4.34 -16.26 11.71
N TYR A 137 -4.55 -15.60 12.84
CA TYR A 137 -4.85 -16.29 14.10
C TYR A 137 -6.11 -17.16 14.04
N ASP A 138 -7.06 -16.82 13.20
CA ASP A 138 -8.27 -17.61 12.94
C ASP A 138 -8.08 -18.76 11.94
N GLY A 139 -6.85 -18.97 11.47
CA GLY A 139 -6.48 -20.01 10.49
C GLY A 139 -6.67 -19.62 9.03
N THR A 140 -7.17 -18.43 8.73
CA THR A 140 -7.35 -17.94 7.36
C THR A 140 -6.00 -17.88 6.63
N PRO A 141 -5.86 -18.53 5.46
CA PRO A 141 -4.61 -18.46 4.68
C PRO A 141 -4.44 -17.07 4.07
N LEU A 142 -3.25 -16.51 4.24
CA LEU A 142 -2.87 -15.18 3.79
C LEU A 142 -1.58 -15.19 2.99
N LYS A 143 -1.36 -14.11 2.27
CA LYS A 143 -0.12 -13.84 1.53
C LYS A 143 0.23 -12.35 1.60
N GLY A 144 1.50 -12.06 1.37
CA GLY A 144 2.04 -10.71 1.33
C GLY A 144 3.39 -10.71 0.64
N ILE A 145 4.05 -9.58 0.65
CA ILE A 145 5.37 -9.41 0.04
C ILE A 145 6.39 -9.13 1.13
N VAL A 146 7.50 -9.84 1.10
CA VAL A 146 8.69 -9.52 1.89
C VAL A 146 9.75 -8.95 0.96
N PHE A 147 10.25 -7.77 1.29
CA PHE A 147 11.36 -7.14 0.61
C PHE A 147 12.59 -7.26 1.51
N MET A 148 13.60 -7.97 1.00
CA MET A 148 14.84 -8.25 1.74
C MET A 148 15.97 -7.36 1.24
N PRO A 149 16.80 -6.77 2.15
CA PRO A 149 18.00 -6.07 1.76
C PRO A 149 19.01 -6.98 1.07
N ASP A 150 19.84 -6.42 0.18
CA ASP A 150 20.97 -7.14 -0.39
C ASP A 150 22.12 -7.27 0.66
N GLY A 151 22.77 -8.42 0.69
CA GLY A 151 24.01 -8.65 1.44
C GLY A 151 23.82 -8.81 2.95
N VAL A 152 22.65 -9.32 3.38
CA VAL A 152 22.41 -9.70 4.78
C VAL A 152 23.38 -10.80 5.19
N LYS A 153 24.07 -10.59 6.31
CA LYS A 153 25.05 -11.54 6.84
C LYS A 153 24.37 -12.58 7.73
N GLU A 154 25.00 -13.75 7.83
CA GLU A 154 24.55 -14.76 8.77
C GLU A 154 24.58 -14.21 10.22
N GLY A 155 23.49 -14.43 10.95
CA GLY A 155 23.32 -13.93 12.31
C GLY A 155 22.99 -12.44 12.45
N GLU A 156 22.96 -11.67 11.36
CA GLU A 156 22.58 -10.26 11.39
C GLU A 156 21.09 -10.10 11.71
N LYS A 157 20.78 -9.18 12.62
CA LYS A 157 19.41 -8.82 13.00
C LYS A 157 19.04 -7.47 12.40
N LEU A 158 17.97 -7.43 11.63
CA LEU A 158 17.49 -6.25 10.90
C LEU A 158 16.16 -5.76 11.44
N PRO A 159 15.95 -4.44 11.49
CA PRO A 159 14.66 -3.87 11.81
C PRO A 159 13.62 -4.19 10.71
N VAL A 160 12.37 -4.30 11.11
CA VAL A 160 11.26 -4.63 10.22
C VAL A 160 10.31 -3.45 10.10
N MET A 161 10.04 -3.02 8.87
CA MET A 161 9.01 -2.05 8.53
C MET A 161 7.81 -2.76 7.91
N ILE A 162 6.65 -2.71 8.54
CA ILE A 162 5.43 -3.33 8.04
C ILE A 162 4.51 -2.23 7.50
N TYR A 163 4.27 -2.25 6.19
CA TYR A 163 3.35 -1.33 5.51
C TYR A 163 2.12 -2.09 5.02
N PHE A 164 0.96 -1.56 5.25
CA PHE A 164 -0.28 -2.19 4.81
C PHE A 164 -1.38 -1.19 4.46
N TYR A 165 -2.31 -1.67 3.65
CA TYR A 165 -3.55 -0.97 3.35
C TYR A 165 -4.72 -1.96 3.31
N GLU A 166 -4.74 -2.85 2.33
CA GLU A 166 -5.75 -3.91 2.18
C GLU A 166 -5.13 -5.15 1.53
N LYS A 167 -5.17 -5.27 0.20
CA LYS A 167 -4.54 -6.34 -0.58
C LYS A 167 -3.47 -5.76 -1.48
N ASN A 168 -2.24 -6.17 -1.28
CA ASN A 168 -1.07 -5.65 -1.96
C ASN A 168 -0.18 -6.73 -2.58
N ALA A 169 -0.42 -8.02 -2.32
CA ALA A 169 0.42 -9.11 -2.82
C ALA A 169 0.52 -9.12 -4.36
N ASN A 170 -0.50 -8.60 -5.05
CA ASN A 170 -0.51 -8.44 -6.50
C ASN A 170 0.54 -7.44 -7.03
N ASN A 171 1.21 -6.69 -6.16
CA ASN A 171 2.30 -5.79 -6.49
C ASN A 171 3.69 -6.44 -6.38
N LEU A 172 3.77 -7.77 -6.21
CA LEU A 172 5.02 -8.52 -6.04
C LEU A 172 6.09 -8.15 -7.09
N TYR A 173 5.68 -8.06 -8.33
CA TYR A 173 6.57 -7.74 -9.46
C TYR A 173 6.49 -6.27 -9.88
N THR A 174 6.06 -5.37 -8.99
CA THR A 174 5.97 -3.94 -9.30
C THR A 174 7.31 -3.24 -9.05
N PHE A 175 7.76 -2.42 -10.00
CA PHE A 175 8.83 -1.47 -9.76
C PHE A 175 8.32 -0.30 -8.92
N TRP A 176 8.97 -0.08 -7.78
CA TRP A 176 8.71 1.04 -6.90
C TRP A 176 9.77 2.12 -7.12
N SER A 177 9.38 3.24 -7.69
CA SER A 177 10.31 4.35 -7.93
C SER A 177 10.77 4.97 -6.62
N PRO A 178 12.08 5.13 -6.38
CA PRO A 178 12.57 5.91 -5.27
C PRO A 178 12.17 7.37 -5.45
N ALA A 179 11.33 7.84 -4.55
CA ALA A 179 10.85 9.21 -4.57
C ALA A 179 10.55 9.67 -3.14
N PRO A 180 10.57 10.98 -2.86
CA PRO A 180 10.09 11.50 -1.60
C PRO A 180 8.66 11.05 -1.32
N SER A 181 8.39 10.65 -0.07
CA SER A 181 7.11 10.10 0.35
C SER A 181 6.00 11.14 0.24
N ARG A 182 4.88 10.75 -0.36
CA ARG A 182 3.67 11.55 -0.34
C ARG A 182 2.82 11.29 0.92
N SER A 183 2.99 10.13 1.56
CA SER A 183 2.25 9.75 2.77
C SER A 183 2.69 8.40 3.35
N ILE A 184 3.31 7.54 2.56
CA ILE A 184 3.69 6.17 2.98
C ILE A 184 5.21 6.00 2.93
N VAL A 185 5.72 4.99 3.62
CA VAL A 185 7.13 4.61 3.52
C VAL A 185 7.49 4.21 2.08
N ASN A 186 8.63 4.67 1.59
CA ASN A 186 9.14 4.28 0.27
C ASN A 186 9.89 2.95 0.40
N ILE A 187 9.32 1.87 -0.14
CA ILE A 187 9.82 0.50 0.04
C ILE A 187 11.31 0.38 -0.33
N PRO A 188 11.77 0.73 -1.56
CA PRO A 188 13.18 0.59 -1.92
C PRO A 188 14.11 1.45 -1.06
N PHE A 189 13.67 2.62 -0.58
CA PHE A 189 14.46 3.45 0.32
C PHE A 189 14.75 2.73 1.63
N TYR A 190 13.75 2.12 2.27
CA TYR A 190 13.94 1.40 3.52
C TYR A 190 14.72 0.09 3.30
N THR A 191 14.40 -0.67 2.24
CA THR A 191 15.11 -1.92 1.92
C THR A 191 16.60 -1.65 1.67
N SER A 192 16.95 -0.63 0.87
CA SER A 192 18.35 -0.27 0.60
C SER A 192 19.13 0.21 1.83
N ARG A 193 18.42 0.61 2.88
CA ARG A 193 18.98 1.05 4.17
C ARG A 193 19.00 -0.03 5.26
N GLY A 194 18.78 -1.29 4.87
CA GLY A 194 18.88 -2.44 5.77
C GLY A 194 17.64 -2.69 6.62
N TYR A 195 16.46 -2.30 6.14
CA TYR A 195 15.19 -2.74 6.73
C TYR A 195 14.63 -3.92 5.93
N ILE A 196 14.13 -4.93 6.61
CA ILE A 196 13.16 -5.85 6.01
C ILE A 196 11.86 -5.06 5.89
N VAL A 197 11.26 -5.02 4.69
CA VAL A 197 9.94 -4.41 4.51
C VAL A 197 8.92 -5.50 4.26
N PHE A 198 7.87 -5.56 5.07
CA PHE A 198 6.80 -6.54 4.94
C PHE A 198 5.48 -5.87 4.57
N VAL A 199 4.82 -6.37 3.53
CA VAL A 199 3.55 -5.83 3.03
C VAL A 199 2.50 -6.93 3.02
N PRO A 200 1.80 -7.16 4.15
CA PRO A 200 0.78 -8.19 4.31
C PRO A 200 -0.53 -7.84 3.61
N ASP A 201 -1.22 -8.84 3.06
CA ASP A 201 -2.64 -8.76 2.73
C ASP A 201 -3.51 -8.89 3.97
N ILE A 202 -4.66 -8.22 3.93
CA ILE A 202 -5.66 -8.24 5.00
C ILE A 202 -6.99 -8.73 4.43
N VAL A 203 -7.68 -9.58 5.16
CA VAL A 203 -9.06 -9.98 4.92
C VAL A 203 -9.93 -9.52 6.08
N TYR A 204 -11.17 -9.16 5.80
CA TYR A 204 -12.03 -8.51 6.78
C TYR A 204 -13.28 -9.30 7.08
N LYS A 205 -13.65 -9.29 8.35
CA LYS A 205 -14.96 -9.67 8.85
C LYS A 205 -15.80 -8.41 9.04
N VAL A 206 -16.99 -8.39 8.48
CA VAL A 206 -17.94 -7.28 8.63
C VAL A 206 -18.27 -7.06 10.12
N GLY A 207 -18.31 -5.81 10.54
CA GLY A 207 -18.47 -5.38 11.93
C GLY A 207 -17.16 -5.20 12.69
N HIS A 208 -16.09 -5.89 12.29
CA HIS A 208 -14.84 -5.98 13.06
C HIS A 208 -13.59 -5.69 12.21
N PRO A 209 -13.51 -4.55 11.52
CA PRO A 209 -12.37 -4.26 10.63
C PRO A 209 -11.05 -4.12 11.38
N GLY A 210 -11.05 -3.57 12.61
CA GLY A 210 -9.85 -3.43 13.41
C GLY A 210 -9.31 -4.78 13.90
N GLU A 211 -10.19 -5.65 14.42
CA GLU A 211 -9.83 -7.01 14.83
C GLU A 211 -9.34 -7.83 13.63
N SER A 212 -9.95 -7.65 12.46
CA SER A 212 -9.51 -8.31 11.23
C SER A 212 -8.09 -7.93 10.86
N ALA A 213 -7.75 -6.62 10.95
CA ALA A 213 -6.38 -6.15 10.73
C ALA A 213 -5.41 -6.76 11.76
N TYR A 214 -5.78 -6.81 13.04
CA TYR A 214 -4.99 -7.44 14.10
C TYR A 214 -4.71 -8.91 13.77
N ASN A 215 -5.76 -9.67 13.48
CA ASN A 215 -5.69 -11.09 13.14
C ASN A 215 -4.70 -11.38 11.99
N CYS A 216 -4.71 -10.54 10.95
CA CYS A 216 -3.89 -10.75 9.77
C CYS A 216 -2.45 -10.26 9.98
N ILE A 217 -2.27 -9.05 10.51
CA ILE A 217 -0.98 -8.36 10.56
C ILE A 217 -0.12 -8.90 11.68
N CYS A 218 -0.66 -9.07 12.90
CA CYS A 218 0.12 -9.57 14.03
C CYS A 218 0.57 -11.00 13.81
N ALA A 219 -0.33 -11.88 13.35
CA ALA A 219 0.03 -13.25 12.96
C ALA A 219 1.10 -13.27 11.85
N GLY A 220 0.99 -12.36 10.86
CA GLY A 220 1.98 -12.22 9.79
C GLY A 220 3.34 -11.75 10.29
N ALA A 221 3.38 -10.81 11.24
CA ALA A 221 4.61 -10.31 11.85
C ALA A 221 5.33 -11.40 12.65
N GLU A 222 4.59 -12.22 13.40
CA GLU A 222 5.15 -13.37 14.13
C GLU A 222 5.69 -14.42 13.18
N ALA A 223 4.91 -14.83 12.19
CA ALA A 223 5.32 -15.79 11.17
C ALA A 223 6.54 -15.32 10.37
N LEU A 224 6.64 -14.01 10.09
CA LEU A 224 7.81 -13.41 9.45
C LEU A 224 9.07 -13.62 10.30
N CYS A 225 9.00 -13.32 11.59
CA CYS A 225 10.15 -13.48 12.49
C CYS A 225 10.54 -14.95 12.70
N GLU A 226 9.63 -15.88 12.55
CA GLU A 226 9.89 -17.32 12.58
C GLU A 226 10.56 -17.81 11.30
N ALA A 227 10.09 -17.32 10.14
CA ALA A 227 10.59 -17.74 8.82
C ALA A 227 11.93 -17.08 8.47
N TYR A 228 12.18 -15.84 8.95
CA TYR A 228 13.37 -15.07 8.64
C TYR A 228 14.19 -14.80 9.91
N PRO A 229 15.21 -15.59 10.21
CA PRO A 229 16.04 -15.39 11.41
C PRO A 229 16.70 -14.02 11.50
N SER A 230 16.87 -13.32 10.38
CA SER A 230 17.39 -11.95 10.34
C SER A 230 16.36 -10.89 10.78
N ALA A 231 15.07 -11.19 10.82
CA ALA A 231 14.07 -10.26 11.33
C ALA A 231 14.18 -10.11 12.85
N ASP A 232 14.28 -8.86 13.32
CA ASP A 232 14.35 -8.57 14.74
C ASP A 232 12.95 -8.28 15.30
N ARG A 233 12.43 -9.22 16.07
CA ARG A 233 11.10 -9.10 16.72
C ARG A 233 10.97 -7.88 17.63
N SER A 234 12.07 -7.42 18.23
CA SER A 234 12.07 -6.25 19.11
C SER A 234 12.11 -4.91 18.38
N ARG A 235 12.43 -4.92 17.08
CA ARG A 235 12.59 -3.73 16.25
C ARG A 235 11.65 -3.74 15.03
N MET A 236 10.35 -3.93 15.30
CA MET A 236 9.29 -3.88 14.29
C MET A 236 8.53 -2.57 14.39
N ALA A 237 8.23 -1.95 13.26
CA ALA A 237 7.34 -0.80 13.16
C ALA A 237 6.24 -1.04 12.14
N ILE A 238 5.10 -0.37 12.30
CA ILE A 238 4.00 -0.35 11.35
C ILE A 238 3.78 1.05 10.78
N GLN A 239 3.39 1.13 9.52
CA GLN A 239 3.00 2.37 8.88
C GLN A 239 1.82 2.14 7.95
N GLY A 240 0.88 3.08 7.95
CA GLY A 240 -0.27 3.08 7.06
C GLY A 240 -0.81 4.49 6.85
N GLN A 241 -1.49 4.68 5.71
CA GLN A 241 -2.13 5.94 5.34
C GLN A 241 -3.63 5.71 5.15
N SER A 242 -4.47 6.69 5.55
CA SER A 242 -5.92 6.64 5.32
C SER A 242 -6.55 5.45 6.06
N TRP A 243 -7.09 4.48 5.32
CA TRP A 243 -7.56 3.23 5.90
C TRP A 243 -6.44 2.46 6.62
N GLY A 244 -5.22 2.47 6.07
CA GLY A 244 -4.03 1.97 6.75
C GLY A 244 -3.70 2.74 8.03
N GLY A 245 -3.89 4.07 8.02
CA GLY A 245 -3.74 4.93 9.20
C GLY A 245 -4.73 4.58 10.32
N TYR A 246 -5.99 4.35 9.97
CA TYR A 246 -6.98 3.80 10.91
C TYR A 246 -6.50 2.48 11.53
N GLN A 247 -6.05 1.56 10.69
CA GLN A 247 -5.61 0.24 11.15
C GLN A 247 -4.40 0.35 12.09
N THR A 248 -3.42 1.20 11.78
CA THR A 248 -2.26 1.42 12.66
C THR A 248 -2.68 1.98 14.01
N ALA A 249 -3.56 3.00 14.00
CA ALA A 249 -4.10 3.61 15.21
C ALA A 249 -4.88 2.60 16.08
N TRP A 250 -5.69 1.75 15.45
CA TRP A 250 -6.45 0.72 16.17
C TRP A 250 -5.54 -0.38 16.75
N LEU A 251 -4.56 -0.86 15.97
CA LEU A 251 -3.65 -1.92 16.39
C LEU A 251 -2.94 -1.59 17.69
N ILE A 252 -2.40 -0.39 17.83
CA ILE A 252 -1.65 0.01 19.03
C ILE A 252 -2.52 0.19 20.28
N THR A 253 -3.85 0.18 20.14
CA THR A 253 -4.76 0.09 21.29
C THR A 253 -4.94 -1.35 21.76
N ARG A 254 -4.44 -2.35 21.02
CA ARG A 254 -4.63 -3.78 21.29
C ARG A 254 -3.34 -4.56 21.52
N THR A 255 -2.21 -4.05 21.04
CA THR A 255 -0.92 -4.73 21.17
C THR A 255 0.24 -3.75 21.32
N ASN A 256 1.28 -4.17 22.06
CA ASN A 256 2.55 -3.48 22.20
C ASN A 256 3.66 -4.17 21.39
N MET A 257 3.29 -4.96 20.37
CA MET A 257 4.23 -5.71 19.54
C MET A 257 5.19 -4.80 18.76
N PHE A 258 4.79 -3.56 18.47
CA PHE A 258 5.51 -2.64 17.60
C PHE A 258 6.24 -1.57 18.38
N ALA A 259 7.52 -1.35 18.05
CA ALA A 259 8.37 -0.34 18.70
C ALA A 259 8.03 1.10 18.29
N ALA A 260 7.43 1.30 17.11
CA ALA A 260 7.06 2.63 16.60
C ALA A 260 5.93 2.52 15.55
N VAL A 261 5.16 3.60 15.41
CA VAL A 261 4.01 3.64 14.50
C VAL A 261 3.97 4.95 13.72
N GLY A 262 3.85 4.83 12.39
CA GLY A 262 3.48 5.93 11.51
C GLY A 262 2.00 5.83 11.10
N SER A 263 1.17 6.78 11.53
CA SER A 263 -0.27 6.80 11.26
C SER A 263 -0.64 8.02 10.42
N GLY A 264 -0.79 7.82 9.12
CA GLY A 264 -1.12 8.90 8.20
C GLY A 264 -2.63 9.04 7.99
N ALA A 265 -3.16 10.26 8.10
CA ALA A 265 -4.58 10.58 7.93
C ALA A 265 -5.53 9.52 8.53
N PRO A 266 -5.34 9.15 9.83
CA PRO A 266 -6.13 8.11 10.47
C PRO A 266 -7.59 8.51 10.60
N VAL A 267 -8.50 7.55 10.53
CA VAL A 267 -9.84 7.68 11.10
C VAL A 267 -9.73 7.30 12.58
N GLY A 268 -9.65 8.30 13.45
CA GLY A 268 -9.53 8.10 14.91
C GLY A 268 -10.85 7.79 15.58
N ASN A 269 -11.94 8.38 15.07
CA ASN A 269 -13.27 8.28 15.64
C ASN A 269 -14.31 8.02 14.56
N MET A 270 -14.79 6.79 14.47
CA MET A 270 -15.78 6.41 13.46
C MET A 270 -17.16 7.00 13.72
N THR A 271 -17.49 7.36 14.97
CA THR A 271 -18.78 7.98 15.30
C THR A 271 -18.89 9.38 14.71
N SER A 272 -17.86 10.24 14.88
CA SER A 272 -17.84 11.58 14.30
C SER A 272 -17.58 11.54 12.78
N ALA A 273 -16.77 10.62 12.31
CA ALA A 273 -16.48 10.48 10.88
C ALA A 273 -17.69 9.99 10.07
N TYR A 274 -18.58 9.18 10.64
CA TYR A 274 -19.79 8.69 9.98
C TYR A 274 -20.67 9.81 9.46
N GLY A 275 -20.94 10.83 10.29
CA GLY A 275 -21.76 12.00 9.93
C GLY A 275 -21.04 13.02 9.03
N GLY A 276 -19.78 12.76 8.67
CA GLY A 276 -18.99 13.69 7.88
C GLY A 276 -19.24 13.60 6.37
N ILE A 277 -18.63 14.53 5.65
CA ILE A 277 -18.63 14.60 4.18
C ILE A 277 -17.22 14.33 3.67
N ARG A 278 -17.13 13.56 2.60
CA ARG A 278 -15.91 13.43 1.79
C ARG A 278 -15.80 14.65 0.88
N TRP A 279 -15.14 15.71 1.34
CA TRP A 279 -15.10 17.01 0.66
C TRP A 279 -14.61 16.95 -0.78
N GLY A 280 -13.68 16.06 -1.10
CA GLY A 280 -13.19 15.88 -2.47
C GLY A 280 -14.23 15.38 -3.47
N SER A 281 -15.37 14.83 -3.00
CA SER A 281 -16.46 14.33 -3.85
C SER A 281 -17.85 14.87 -3.48
N GLY A 282 -18.00 15.53 -2.32
CA GLY A 282 -19.27 16.00 -1.80
C GLY A 282 -20.21 14.88 -1.30
N ILE A 283 -19.73 13.64 -1.20
CA ILE A 283 -20.54 12.48 -0.80
C ILE A 283 -20.49 12.30 0.72
N THR A 284 -21.64 12.01 1.35
CA THR A 284 -21.72 11.61 2.75
C THR A 284 -20.87 10.35 3.01
N ARG A 285 -20.27 10.24 4.18
CA ARG A 285 -19.43 9.11 4.54
C ARG A 285 -20.20 7.88 5.03
N ALA A 286 -21.49 8.03 5.40
CA ALA A 286 -22.32 6.95 5.95
C ALA A 286 -22.22 5.65 5.12
N GLY A 287 -22.40 5.72 3.80
CA GLY A 287 -22.31 4.53 2.94
C GLY A 287 -20.94 3.85 2.94
N GLN A 288 -19.83 4.56 3.26
CA GLN A 288 -18.52 3.95 3.42
C GLN A 288 -18.46 3.02 4.63
N TYR A 289 -19.16 3.36 5.71
CA TYR A 289 -19.22 2.55 6.93
C TYR A 289 -20.23 1.41 6.82
N GLU A 290 -21.38 1.68 6.24
CA GLU A 290 -22.47 0.71 6.11
C GLU A 290 -22.15 -0.39 5.09
N HIS A 291 -21.67 -0.02 3.90
CA HIS A 291 -21.53 -0.95 2.76
C HIS A 291 -20.16 -0.92 2.08
N GLY A 292 -19.29 0.03 2.47
CA GLY A 292 -18.02 0.30 1.81
C GLY A 292 -16.81 -0.20 2.59
N GLN A 293 -15.70 0.52 2.41
CA GLN A 293 -14.36 0.16 2.91
C GLN A 293 -14.31 -0.06 4.43
N SER A 294 -15.03 0.72 5.21
CA SER A 294 -14.96 0.65 6.68
C SER A 294 -15.69 -0.56 7.27
N ARG A 295 -16.58 -1.20 6.52
CA ARG A 295 -17.15 -2.52 6.81
C ARG A 295 -17.77 -2.68 8.20
N ILE A 296 -18.34 -1.62 8.79
CA ILE A 296 -19.14 -1.76 10.01
C ILE A 296 -20.41 -2.55 9.70
N GLY A 297 -20.97 -2.36 8.52
CA GLY A 297 -22.08 -3.16 8.00
C GLY A 297 -23.44 -2.78 8.56
N LYS A 298 -23.52 -1.71 9.33
CA LYS A 298 -24.74 -1.18 9.92
C LYS A 298 -24.77 0.33 9.92
N SER A 299 -25.94 0.93 9.79
CA SER A 299 -26.17 2.31 10.15
C SER A 299 -25.98 2.51 11.67
N MET A 300 -25.49 3.66 12.10
CA MET A 300 -25.15 3.93 13.50
C MET A 300 -26.37 3.77 14.45
N TRP A 301 -27.59 3.95 13.95
CA TRP A 301 -28.83 3.88 14.73
C TRP A 301 -29.49 2.49 14.72
N GLU A 302 -28.92 1.51 14.04
CA GLU A 302 -29.39 0.13 14.13
C GLU A 302 -29.03 -0.51 15.47
N PRO A 303 -29.84 -1.46 15.97
CA PRO A 303 -29.54 -2.13 17.24
C PRO A 303 -28.13 -2.77 17.28
N GLY A 304 -27.36 -2.45 18.31
CA GLY A 304 -25.99 -2.94 18.52
C GLY A 304 -24.96 -2.35 17.57
N ALA A 305 -25.31 -1.30 16.81
CA ALA A 305 -24.36 -0.66 15.90
C ALA A 305 -23.41 0.29 16.61
N LEU A 306 -23.90 1.08 17.58
CA LEU A 306 -23.08 2.04 18.29
C LEU A 306 -21.88 1.39 18.96
N GLU A 307 -22.05 0.23 19.54
CA GLU A 307 -20.99 -0.57 20.17
C GLU A 307 -19.91 -0.94 19.15
N LEU A 308 -20.29 -1.29 17.91
CA LEU A 308 -19.32 -1.57 16.82
C LEU A 308 -18.56 -0.32 16.44
N TYR A 309 -19.22 0.84 16.35
CA TYR A 309 -18.56 2.11 16.06
C TYR A 309 -17.56 2.50 17.15
N ILE A 310 -17.92 2.32 18.44
CA ILE A 310 -17.03 2.56 19.59
C ILE A 310 -15.86 1.58 19.59
N GLU A 311 -16.11 0.28 19.43
CA GLU A 311 -15.08 -0.76 19.35
C GLU A 311 -14.01 -0.45 18.28
N ASN A 312 -14.48 0.04 17.12
CA ASN A 312 -13.62 0.33 15.99
C ASN A 312 -13.09 1.78 15.94
N SER A 313 -13.28 2.57 16.99
CA SER A 313 -12.77 3.93 17.10
C SER A 313 -11.58 3.98 18.05
N PRO A 314 -10.34 4.18 17.56
CA PRO A 314 -9.13 4.22 18.38
C PRO A 314 -9.21 5.20 19.55
N VAL A 315 -9.85 6.37 19.40
CA VAL A 315 -9.94 7.42 20.43
C VAL A 315 -10.56 6.91 21.76
N PHE A 316 -11.46 5.95 21.72
CA PHE A 316 -12.05 5.37 22.94
C PHE A 316 -11.15 4.37 23.68
N HIS A 317 -9.93 4.14 23.15
CA HIS A 317 -9.01 3.12 23.66
C HIS A 317 -7.57 3.63 23.77
N VAL A 318 -7.34 4.94 23.67
CA VAL A 318 -5.98 5.54 23.69
C VAL A 318 -5.26 5.36 25.02
N ASP A 319 -6.01 5.12 26.12
CA ASP A 319 -5.48 4.78 27.44
C ASP A 319 -4.53 3.58 27.39
N LYS A 320 -4.80 2.62 26.49
CA LYS A 320 -4.03 1.38 26.31
C LYS A 320 -2.75 1.56 25.45
N VAL A 321 -2.62 2.68 24.74
CA VAL A 321 -1.48 2.93 23.85
C VAL A 321 -0.21 3.14 24.66
N GLN A 322 0.86 2.40 24.30
CA GLN A 322 2.23 2.57 24.83
C GLN A 322 3.24 2.87 23.74
N THR A 323 2.95 2.45 22.52
CA THR A 323 3.81 2.62 21.35
C THR A 323 3.89 4.08 20.92
N PRO A 324 5.11 4.64 20.66
CA PRO A 324 5.28 5.98 20.09
C PRO A 324 4.62 6.12 18.72
N VAL A 325 3.92 7.25 18.51
CA VAL A 325 3.09 7.48 17.31
C VAL A 325 3.49 8.76 16.60
N LEU A 326 3.86 8.64 15.31
CA LEU A 326 3.99 9.78 14.41
C LEU A 326 2.75 9.86 13.53
N ILE A 327 1.97 10.90 13.70
CA ILE A 327 0.75 11.16 12.93
C ILE A 327 1.06 12.19 11.84
N MET A 328 0.57 11.97 10.62
CA MET A 328 0.54 12.99 9.56
C MET A 328 -0.89 13.20 9.12
N HIS A 329 -1.42 14.43 9.24
CA HIS A 329 -2.76 14.76 8.77
C HIS A 329 -2.84 16.21 8.33
N ASN A 330 -3.28 16.45 7.11
CA ASN A 330 -3.26 17.75 6.47
C ASN A 330 -4.60 18.49 6.56
N ASP A 331 -4.57 19.80 6.62
CA ASP A 331 -5.75 20.65 6.83
C ASP A 331 -6.70 20.75 5.62
N ALA A 332 -6.21 20.48 4.41
CA ALA A 332 -7.02 20.43 3.19
C ALA A 332 -7.37 19.01 2.76
N ASP A 333 -7.34 18.03 3.68
CA ASP A 333 -7.71 16.64 3.38
C ASP A 333 -9.20 16.54 3.01
N GLY A 334 -9.46 16.30 1.71
CA GLY A 334 -10.81 16.11 1.17
C GLY A 334 -11.34 14.67 1.27
N ALA A 335 -10.55 13.73 1.80
CA ALA A 335 -10.90 12.32 1.91
C ALA A 335 -11.23 11.90 3.35
N VAL A 336 -10.34 12.18 4.31
CA VAL A 336 -10.55 11.95 5.74
C VAL A 336 -10.59 13.29 6.44
N PRO A 337 -11.65 13.61 7.21
CA PRO A 337 -11.70 14.88 7.92
C PRO A 337 -10.47 15.09 8.80
N TRP A 338 -9.81 16.23 8.66
CA TRP A 338 -8.57 16.56 9.37
C TRP A 338 -8.71 16.42 10.91
N TYR A 339 -9.86 16.74 11.46
CA TYR A 339 -10.15 16.59 12.89
C TYR A 339 -9.98 15.14 13.39
N GLN A 340 -10.08 14.14 12.55
CA GLN A 340 -9.84 12.75 12.95
C GLN A 340 -8.41 12.52 13.48
N GLY A 341 -7.42 13.15 12.84
CA GLY A 341 -6.04 13.11 13.32
C GLY A 341 -5.82 13.98 14.56
N ILE A 342 -6.51 15.13 14.66
CA ILE A 342 -6.44 16.03 15.83
C ILE A 342 -7.04 15.36 17.06
N GLU A 343 -8.24 14.76 16.96
CA GLU A 343 -8.86 14.03 18.06
C GLU A 343 -7.89 12.96 18.59
N PHE A 344 -7.39 12.10 17.73
CA PHE A 344 -6.47 11.03 18.10
C PHE A 344 -5.17 11.55 18.73
N PHE A 345 -4.56 12.59 18.17
CA PHE A 345 -3.36 13.22 18.72
C PHE A 345 -3.61 13.87 20.08
N SER A 346 -4.68 14.63 20.20
CA SER A 346 -5.00 15.37 21.43
C SER A 346 -5.28 14.43 22.60
N ASP A 347 -5.99 13.32 22.33
CA ASP A 347 -6.29 12.30 23.34
C ASP A 347 -5.02 11.59 23.81
N LEU A 348 -4.12 11.21 22.87
CA LEU A 348 -2.81 10.68 23.21
C LEU A 348 -2.00 11.63 24.08
N ARG A 349 -1.92 12.93 23.71
CA ARG A 349 -1.19 13.96 24.46
C ARG A 349 -1.81 14.25 25.81
N ARG A 350 -3.14 14.17 25.92
CA ARG A 350 -3.85 14.34 27.21
C ARG A 350 -3.47 13.27 28.23
N LEU A 351 -3.08 12.08 27.75
CA LEU A 351 -2.65 10.94 28.55
C LEU A 351 -1.11 10.77 28.59
N ASP A 352 -0.36 11.83 28.26
CA ASP A 352 1.11 11.87 28.23
C ASP A 352 1.75 10.75 27.38
N LYS A 353 1.02 10.27 26.34
CA LYS A 353 1.57 9.30 25.41
C LYS A 353 2.55 9.96 24.42
N PRO A 354 3.65 9.29 24.03
CA PRO A 354 4.60 9.82 23.06
C PRO A 354 3.96 9.89 21.68
N ALA A 355 3.53 11.09 21.29
CA ALA A 355 2.85 11.33 20.02
C ALA A 355 3.28 12.65 19.39
N TRP A 356 3.44 12.67 18.08
CA TRP A 356 3.75 13.81 17.24
C TRP A 356 2.73 13.94 16.13
N LEU A 357 2.33 15.16 15.79
CA LEU A 357 1.44 15.47 14.67
C LEU A 357 2.17 16.36 13.66
N LEU A 358 2.35 15.85 12.45
CA LEU A 358 2.82 16.62 11.31
C LEU A 358 1.62 17.08 10.49
N GLN A 359 1.51 18.40 10.32
CA GLN A 359 0.51 19.02 9.47
C GLN A 359 1.20 19.86 8.40
N TYR A 360 0.88 19.60 7.14
CA TYR A 360 1.33 20.40 6.01
C TYR A 360 0.18 21.23 5.50
N ASN A 361 0.28 22.55 5.68
CA ASN A 361 -0.80 23.49 5.38
C ASN A 361 -1.15 23.49 3.90
N LYS A 362 -2.44 23.48 3.59
CA LYS A 362 -3.03 23.45 2.24
C LYS A 362 -2.73 22.17 1.45
N GLU A 363 -2.12 21.18 2.06
CA GLU A 363 -1.94 19.87 1.44
C GLU A 363 -3.21 19.02 1.59
N ALA A 364 -3.47 18.22 0.56
CA ALA A 364 -4.60 17.31 0.50
C ALA A 364 -4.30 16.00 1.26
N HIS A 365 -5.09 14.96 1.00
CA HIS A 365 -4.97 13.62 1.62
C HIS A 365 -3.57 13.01 1.48
N ASN A 366 -2.92 13.23 0.35
CA ASN A 366 -1.51 12.89 0.11
C ASN A 366 -0.77 14.16 -0.29
N LEU A 367 0.46 14.32 0.16
CA LEU A 367 1.28 15.48 -0.18
C LEU A 367 1.50 15.58 -1.69
N VAL A 368 1.49 16.80 -2.20
CA VAL A 368 1.73 17.13 -3.61
C VAL A 368 3.00 17.95 -3.76
N GLU A 369 3.21 18.93 -2.86
CA GLU A 369 4.38 19.80 -2.89
C GLU A 369 5.66 19.02 -2.58
N ARG A 370 6.62 19.06 -3.51
CA ARG A 370 7.86 18.29 -3.41
C ARG A 370 8.66 18.58 -2.13
N ARG A 371 8.66 19.84 -1.66
CA ARG A 371 9.32 20.25 -0.41
C ARG A 371 8.72 19.54 0.80
N ASN A 372 7.39 19.45 0.86
CA ASN A 372 6.66 18.78 1.94
C ASN A 372 6.88 17.25 1.88
N CYS A 373 6.91 16.68 0.67
CA CYS A 373 7.26 15.26 0.49
C CYS A 373 8.68 14.95 0.99
N LYS A 374 9.65 15.83 0.77
CA LYS A 374 11.02 15.67 1.28
C LYS A 374 11.06 15.79 2.80
N ASP A 375 10.40 16.78 3.36
CA ASP A 375 10.31 16.99 4.81
C ASP A 375 9.70 15.77 5.50
N LEU A 376 8.56 15.29 5.02
CA LEU A 376 7.93 14.07 5.55
C LEU A 376 8.87 12.86 5.45
N SER A 377 9.58 12.69 4.33
CA SER A 377 10.50 11.56 4.16
C SER A 377 11.63 11.57 5.18
N VAL A 378 12.19 12.75 5.47
CA VAL A 378 13.25 12.91 6.50
C VAL A 378 12.67 12.62 7.89
N ARG A 379 11.50 13.16 8.24
CA ARG A 379 10.89 12.93 9.56
C ARG A 379 10.49 11.48 9.78
N LEU A 380 9.91 10.83 8.77
CA LEU A 380 9.62 9.38 8.84
C LEU A 380 10.90 8.58 9.05
N GLN A 381 11.97 8.89 8.30
CA GLN A 381 13.26 8.23 8.46
C GLN A 381 13.82 8.43 9.88
N GLN A 382 13.91 9.67 10.35
CA GLN A 382 14.46 9.99 11.67
C GLN A 382 13.66 9.33 12.79
N PHE A 383 12.33 9.35 12.69
CA PHE A 383 11.45 8.72 13.67
C PHE A 383 11.70 7.20 13.75
N PHE A 384 11.69 6.52 12.61
CA PHE A 384 11.90 5.07 12.60
C PHE A 384 13.36 4.67 12.89
N ASP A 385 14.36 5.41 12.40
CA ASP A 385 15.76 5.14 12.72
C ASP A 385 16.02 5.34 14.23
N HIS A 386 15.36 6.30 14.89
CA HIS A 386 15.46 6.47 16.34
C HIS A 386 14.98 5.24 17.10
N TYR A 387 13.75 4.79 16.84
CA TYR A 387 13.15 3.69 17.59
C TYR A 387 13.62 2.30 17.18
N LEU A 388 14.04 2.11 15.92
CA LEU A 388 14.40 0.78 15.40
C LEU A 388 15.91 0.57 15.26
N LYS A 389 16.71 1.63 15.20
CA LYS A 389 18.17 1.56 15.04
C LYS A 389 18.94 2.25 16.13
N GLY A 390 18.27 2.86 17.11
CA GLY A 390 18.92 3.61 18.18
C GLY A 390 19.61 4.90 17.72
N ALA A 391 19.16 5.47 16.58
CA ALA A 391 19.67 6.76 16.13
C ALA A 391 19.34 7.87 17.15
N PRO A 392 20.16 8.93 17.27
CA PRO A 392 19.87 10.05 18.13
C PRO A 392 18.50 10.67 17.83
N MET A 393 17.81 11.13 18.88
CA MET A 393 16.53 11.81 18.72
C MET A 393 16.77 13.19 18.10
N PRO A 394 16.05 13.59 17.02
CA PRO A 394 16.20 14.91 16.44
C PRO A 394 15.51 15.97 17.28
N VAL A 395 15.92 17.22 17.12
CA VAL A 395 15.37 18.39 17.84
C VAL A 395 13.85 18.48 17.68
N TRP A 396 13.32 18.29 16.47
CA TRP A 396 11.87 18.36 16.21
C TRP A 396 11.05 17.34 17.02
N MET A 397 11.65 16.19 17.39
CA MET A 397 10.99 15.19 18.25
C MET A 397 11.15 15.52 19.73
N LYS A 398 12.32 16.01 20.16
CA LYS A 398 12.65 16.25 21.58
C LYS A 398 11.97 17.52 22.12
N THR A 399 12.15 18.64 21.43
CA THR A 399 11.70 19.97 21.89
C THR A 399 10.68 20.64 20.98
N GLY A 400 10.51 20.12 19.76
CA GLY A 400 9.75 20.78 18.70
C GLY A 400 10.53 21.90 18.03
N VAL A 401 9.88 22.58 17.07
CA VAL A 401 10.40 23.76 16.40
C VAL A 401 9.41 24.91 16.64
N PRO A 402 9.84 26.04 17.21
CA PRO A 402 8.99 27.20 17.45
C PRO A 402 8.35 27.70 16.15
N TYR A 403 7.12 28.21 16.26
CA TYR A 403 6.38 28.73 15.11
C TYR A 403 7.13 29.83 14.35
N GLU A 404 7.84 30.68 15.07
CA GLU A 404 8.65 31.78 14.55
C GLU A 404 9.76 31.30 13.61
N SER A 405 10.26 30.08 13.84
CA SER A 405 11.32 29.47 13.02
C SER A 405 10.76 28.69 11.81
N LYS A 406 9.44 28.69 11.61
CA LYS A 406 8.79 27.95 10.54
C LYS A 406 9.27 28.40 9.15
N GLY A 407 9.82 27.46 8.39
CA GLY A 407 10.37 27.70 7.05
C GLY A 407 11.85 28.10 7.02
N GLU A 408 12.45 28.43 8.17
CA GLU A 408 13.86 28.76 8.32
C GLU A 408 14.64 27.60 8.94
N TYR A 409 14.07 26.97 9.96
CA TYR A 409 14.68 25.84 10.66
C TYR A 409 13.74 24.64 10.74
N SER A 410 14.23 23.45 10.40
CA SER A 410 13.43 22.22 10.35
C SER A 410 13.58 21.33 11.59
N GLY A 411 14.58 21.58 12.43
CA GLY A 411 14.87 20.77 13.63
C GLY A 411 15.36 19.35 13.30
N PHE A 412 15.98 19.14 12.15
CA PHE A 412 16.49 17.83 11.75
C PHE A 412 17.79 17.44 12.46
N ASP A 413 18.46 18.39 13.07
CA ASP A 413 19.69 18.13 13.82
C ASP A 413 19.41 17.22 15.02
N ASN A 414 20.42 16.47 15.43
CA ASN A 414 20.35 15.68 16.64
C ASN A 414 20.20 16.59 17.87
N ALA A 415 19.28 16.27 18.74
CA ALA A 415 19.16 16.95 20.01
C ALA A 415 20.33 16.53 20.94
N GLU A 416 20.95 17.50 21.61
CA GLU A 416 21.94 17.27 22.64
C GLU A 416 21.37 16.58 23.89
#